data_f0247c0c1b937a0dbbaa88f5f35fbd9a
#
_entry.id   f0247c0c1b937a0dbbaa88f5f35fbd9a
#
_cell.length_a   1.000
_cell.length_b   1.000
_cell.length_c   1.000
_cell.angle_alpha   90.00
_cell.angle_beta   90.00
_cell.angle_gamma   90.00
#
_symmetry.space_group_name_H-M   'P 1'
#
loop_
_entity.id
_entity.type
_entity.pdbx_description
1 polymer ?
#
loop_
_entity_poly.entity_id
_entity_poly.type
_entity_poly.pdbx_seq_one_letter_code
_entity_poly.pdbx_strand_id
1 'polypeptide(L)'
;MKDGVRLVNAARGGIFEEAAMIEGLKSGKIASYGYDVHEVEPRTSSELYQFENAIATPHIGATTYEAQKNVGHQVVKQVLNGLRGEIVETAVNLPTMGREEFVVIKPYIQLAEKIGKMYYQMRKGTINTVKINYYGELAEQEVAIVDSTLVKGLLYPVLKEEVNYINSIVLAKKRDINFISNKKEEKYENYPSALKMTITDDKGEKFKITGIVGSNGEERL
;
A
#
# COMPACT_ATOMS: atom_id res chain seq x y z
N MET A 1 17.04 -23.73 7.39
CA MET A 1 16.08 -24.44 6.52
C MET A 1 16.05 -25.94 6.90
N LYS A 2 14.93 -26.65 6.61
CA LYS A 2 14.86 -28.11 6.76
C LYS A 2 15.80 -28.80 5.78
N ASP A 3 16.26 -30.00 6.11
CA ASP A 3 17.03 -30.82 5.16
C ASP A 3 16.12 -31.29 4.04
N GLY A 4 16.64 -31.37 2.83
CA GLY A 4 15.88 -31.76 1.66
C GLY A 4 14.88 -30.72 1.17
N VAL A 5 15.06 -29.43 1.47
CA VAL A 5 14.21 -28.35 1.02
C VAL A 5 14.26 -28.21 -0.51
N ARG A 6 13.14 -27.89 -1.13
CA ARG A 6 13.06 -27.49 -2.54
C ARG A 6 12.89 -25.98 -2.64
N LEU A 7 13.70 -25.34 -3.48
CA LEU A 7 13.71 -23.88 -3.63
C LEU A 7 13.35 -23.50 -5.06
N VAL A 8 12.65 -22.38 -5.21
CA VAL A 8 12.35 -21.78 -6.51
C VAL A 8 12.59 -20.27 -6.43
N ASN A 9 13.28 -19.72 -7.43
CA ASN A 9 13.52 -18.30 -7.59
C ASN A 9 13.12 -17.84 -9.00
N ALA A 10 11.95 -17.24 -9.11
CA ALA A 10 11.47 -16.56 -10.31
C ALA A 10 11.32 -15.04 -10.09
N ALA A 11 12.03 -14.48 -9.10
CA ALA A 11 11.93 -13.08 -8.73
C ALA A 11 13.09 -12.24 -9.29
N ARG A 12 14.29 -12.34 -8.68
CA ARG A 12 15.51 -11.64 -9.15
C ARG A 12 16.76 -12.42 -8.77
N GLY A 13 17.81 -12.26 -9.58
CA GLY A 13 19.17 -12.72 -9.24
C GLY A 13 19.67 -12.04 -7.97
N GLY A 14 20.60 -12.69 -7.25
CA GLY A 14 21.16 -12.19 -6.00
C GLY A 14 20.27 -12.37 -4.75
N ILE A 15 19.02 -12.86 -4.88
CA ILE A 15 18.19 -13.22 -3.71
C ILE A 15 18.75 -14.45 -3.01
N PHE A 16 19.21 -15.42 -3.77
CA PHE A 16 19.99 -16.55 -3.28
C PHE A 16 21.43 -16.41 -3.79
N GLU A 17 22.39 -16.50 -2.89
CA GLU A 17 23.81 -16.53 -3.24
C GLU A 17 24.13 -17.83 -3.96
N GLU A 18 24.72 -17.75 -5.17
CA GLU A 18 24.97 -18.90 -6.04
C GLU A 18 25.87 -19.93 -5.35
N ALA A 19 26.93 -19.48 -4.66
CA ALA A 19 27.83 -20.35 -3.93
C ALA A 19 27.13 -21.16 -2.82
N ALA A 20 26.23 -20.51 -2.06
CA ALA A 20 25.44 -21.18 -1.04
C ALA A 20 24.45 -22.20 -1.61
N MET A 21 23.90 -21.93 -2.82
CA MET A 21 23.03 -22.89 -3.52
C MET A 21 23.82 -24.12 -3.95
N ILE A 22 25.03 -23.93 -4.51
CA ILE A 22 25.93 -25.02 -4.91
C ILE A 22 26.30 -25.91 -3.70
N GLU A 23 26.68 -25.30 -2.58
CA GLU A 23 27.01 -26.03 -1.36
C GLU A 23 25.78 -26.79 -0.81
N GLY A 24 24.62 -26.16 -0.82
CA GLY A 24 23.37 -26.76 -0.38
C GLY A 24 22.95 -27.97 -1.22
N LEU A 25 23.13 -27.91 -2.55
CA LEU A 25 22.87 -29.02 -3.47
C LEU A 25 23.87 -30.16 -3.27
N LYS A 26 25.19 -29.84 -3.13
CA LYS A 26 26.25 -30.83 -2.87
C LYS A 26 26.04 -31.58 -1.56
N SER A 27 25.67 -30.88 -0.50
CA SER A 27 25.44 -31.48 0.80
C SER A 27 24.09 -32.21 0.97
N GLY A 28 23.18 -32.09 -0.02
CA GLY A 28 21.82 -32.63 0.09
C GLY A 28 20.89 -31.79 1.00
N LYS A 29 21.36 -30.68 1.54
CA LYS A 29 20.54 -29.72 2.30
C LYS A 29 19.41 -29.17 1.43
N ILE A 30 19.71 -28.92 0.15
CA ILE A 30 18.76 -28.54 -0.88
C ILE A 30 18.54 -29.75 -1.79
N ALA A 31 17.32 -30.26 -1.81
CA ALA A 31 16.94 -31.41 -2.64
C ALA A 31 16.82 -31.02 -4.12
N SER A 32 16.32 -29.81 -4.41
CA SER A 32 16.25 -29.29 -5.77
C SER A 32 16.15 -27.75 -5.79
N TYR A 33 16.63 -27.15 -6.88
CA TYR A 33 16.58 -25.72 -7.11
C TYR A 33 16.11 -25.38 -8.52
N GLY A 34 14.97 -24.70 -8.61
CA GLY A 34 14.43 -24.13 -9.86
C GLY A 34 14.66 -22.64 -9.90
N TYR A 35 15.20 -22.10 -11.00
CA TYR A 35 15.41 -20.65 -11.08
C TYR A 35 15.32 -20.12 -12.51
N ASP A 36 14.69 -18.94 -12.65
CA ASP A 36 14.49 -18.23 -13.92
C ASP A 36 15.35 -16.96 -13.99
N VAL A 37 16.10 -16.64 -12.91
CA VAL A 37 16.82 -15.37 -12.77
C VAL A 37 18.26 -15.62 -12.29
N HIS A 38 19.19 -14.82 -12.79
CA HIS A 38 20.62 -14.99 -12.54
C HIS A 38 21.23 -13.71 -11.97
N GLU A 39 22.34 -13.81 -11.23
CA GLU A 39 23.07 -12.64 -10.70
C GLU A 39 23.60 -11.74 -11.80
N VAL A 40 24.03 -12.34 -12.90
CA VAL A 40 24.47 -11.64 -14.11
C VAL A 40 23.72 -12.24 -15.31
N GLU A 41 23.08 -11.42 -16.08
CA GLU A 41 22.29 -11.82 -17.24
C GLU A 41 22.77 -11.12 -18.52
N PRO A 42 22.93 -11.83 -19.66
CA PRO A 42 22.65 -13.25 -19.86
C PRO A 42 23.73 -14.16 -19.23
N ARG A 43 23.31 -15.28 -18.63
CA ARG A 43 24.19 -16.28 -18.03
C ARG A 43 24.37 -17.48 -18.95
N THR A 44 25.55 -17.65 -19.51
CA THR A 44 25.85 -18.74 -20.45
C THR A 44 26.52 -19.95 -19.79
N SER A 45 27.08 -19.77 -18.58
CA SER A 45 27.75 -20.82 -17.82
C SER A 45 27.57 -20.62 -16.32
N SER A 46 27.32 -21.70 -15.60
CA SER A 46 27.27 -21.75 -14.14
C SER A 46 27.55 -23.18 -13.68
N GLU A 47 28.20 -23.32 -12.50
CA GLU A 47 28.36 -24.62 -11.87
C GLU A 47 27.02 -25.28 -11.53
N LEU A 48 25.97 -24.46 -11.30
CA LEU A 48 24.61 -24.96 -11.05
C LEU A 48 24.05 -25.79 -12.20
N TYR A 49 24.49 -25.58 -13.44
CA TYR A 49 24.03 -26.36 -14.60
C TYR A 49 24.54 -27.80 -14.62
N GLN A 50 25.51 -28.14 -13.74
CA GLN A 50 26.05 -29.50 -13.61
C GLN A 50 25.19 -30.38 -12.68
N PHE A 51 24.25 -29.81 -11.97
CA PHE A 51 23.38 -30.54 -11.03
C PHE A 51 22.11 -30.99 -11.73
N GLU A 52 21.83 -32.30 -11.73
CA GLU A 52 20.58 -32.87 -12.30
C GLU A 52 19.33 -32.39 -11.55
N ASN A 53 19.48 -32.00 -10.28
CA ASN A 53 18.41 -31.47 -9.45
C ASN A 53 18.34 -29.94 -9.42
N ALA A 54 19.06 -29.26 -10.33
CA ALA A 54 18.93 -27.82 -10.59
C ALA A 54 18.35 -27.57 -12.00
N ILE A 55 17.31 -26.76 -12.08
CA ILE A 55 16.65 -26.42 -13.35
C ILE A 55 16.71 -24.91 -13.53
N ALA A 56 17.35 -24.46 -14.62
CA ALA A 56 17.48 -23.06 -14.97
C ALA A 56 16.69 -22.73 -16.24
N THR A 57 16.06 -21.55 -16.26
CA THR A 57 15.52 -20.95 -17.48
C THR A 57 16.16 -19.56 -17.68
N PRO A 58 16.24 -19.05 -18.93
CA PRO A 58 16.97 -17.81 -19.21
C PRO A 58 16.13 -16.55 -19.02
N HIS A 59 15.51 -16.39 -17.85
CA HIS A 59 14.66 -15.24 -17.47
C HIS A 59 13.48 -15.06 -18.45
N ILE A 60 12.67 -16.09 -18.57
CA ILE A 60 11.55 -16.14 -19.52
C ILE A 60 10.16 -16.07 -18.86
N GLY A 61 10.08 -15.89 -17.55
CA GLY A 61 8.80 -15.87 -16.83
C GLY A 61 7.76 -14.87 -17.34
N ALA A 62 8.23 -13.72 -17.88
CA ALA A 62 7.36 -12.70 -18.47
C ALA A 62 7.40 -12.66 -20.01
N THR A 63 8.03 -13.61 -20.69
CA THR A 63 8.23 -13.57 -22.14
C THR A 63 7.25 -14.43 -22.95
N THR A 64 6.31 -15.12 -22.27
CA THR A 64 5.21 -15.78 -22.98
C THR A 64 4.24 -14.75 -23.57
N TYR A 65 3.59 -15.09 -24.67
CA TYR A 65 2.61 -14.20 -25.32
C TYR A 65 1.49 -13.77 -24.35
N GLU A 66 0.98 -14.72 -23.56
CA GLU A 66 -0.06 -14.47 -22.55
C GLU A 66 0.42 -13.54 -21.44
N ALA A 67 1.64 -13.75 -20.94
CA ALA A 67 2.22 -12.91 -19.89
C ALA A 67 2.40 -11.47 -20.38
N GLN A 68 2.98 -11.27 -21.57
CA GLN A 68 3.17 -9.94 -22.15
C GLN A 68 1.84 -9.22 -22.38
N LYS A 69 0.83 -9.91 -22.92
CA LYS A 69 -0.50 -9.35 -23.12
C LYS A 69 -1.14 -8.95 -21.79
N ASN A 70 -1.09 -9.82 -20.79
CA ASN A 70 -1.70 -9.56 -19.48
C ASN A 70 -1.01 -8.40 -18.76
N VAL A 71 0.34 -8.37 -18.76
CA VAL A 71 1.11 -7.26 -18.15
C VAL A 71 0.79 -5.95 -18.85
N GLY A 72 0.74 -5.93 -20.19
CA GLY A 72 0.38 -4.74 -20.95
C GLY A 72 -0.99 -4.18 -20.57
N HIS A 73 -2.01 -5.03 -20.54
CA HIS A 73 -3.36 -4.62 -20.12
C HIS A 73 -3.42 -4.11 -18.67
N GLN A 74 -2.73 -4.81 -17.76
CA GLN A 74 -2.70 -4.40 -16.34
C GLN A 74 -2.02 -3.06 -16.15
N VAL A 75 -0.86 -2.84 -16.77
CA VAL A 75 -0.12 -1.57 -16.67
C VAL A 75 -0.93 -0.42 -17.23
N VAL A 76 -1.53 -0.57 -18.41
CA VAL A 76 -2.38 0.48 -18.99
C VAL A 76 -3.55 0.82 -18.07
N LYS A 77 -4.24 -0.17 -17.51
CA LYS A 77 -5.32 0.06 -16.55
C LYS A 77 -4.85 0.80 -15.30
N GLN A 78 -3.71 0.41 -14.74
CA GLN A 78 -3.14 1.05 -13.56
C GLN A 78 -2.73 2.51 -13.82
N VAL A 79 -2.10 2.77 -14.96
CA VAL A 79 -1.74 4.13 -15.38
C VAL A 79 -2.99 5.00 -15.55
N LEU A 80 -4.03 4.49 -16.21
CA LEU A 80 -5.29 5.22 -16.37
C LEU A 80 -5.96 5.52 -15.04
N ASN A 81 -5.98 4.55 -14.11
CA ASN A 81 -6.52 4.77 -12.76
C ASN A 81 -5.73 5.85 -12.03
N GLY A 82 -4.39 5.79 -12.09
CA GLY A 82 -3.53 6.81 -11.47
C GLY A 82 -3.75 8.21 -12.05
N LEU A 83 -3.87 8.34 -13.39
CA LEU A 83 -4.15 9.62 -14.05
C LEU A 83 -5.54 10.19 -13.71
N ARG A 84 -6.50 9.34 -13.43
CA ARG A 84 -7.85 9.74 -12.95
C ARG A 84 -7.88 10.06 -11.46
N GLY A 85 -6.76 9.92 -10.75
CA GLY A 85 -6.70 10.09 -9.29
C GLY A 85 -7.40 8.96 -8.51
N GLU A 86 -7.63 7.83 -9.17
CA GLU A 86 -8.17 6.60 -8.55
C GLU A 86 -7.03 5.83 -7.85
N ILE A 87 -7.41 4.97 -6.90
CA ILE A 87 -6.43 4.16 -6.17
C ILE A 87 -5.91 3.05 -7.09
N VAL A 88 -4.58 2.92 -7.13
CA VAL A 88 -3.88 1.84 -7.83
C VAL A 88 -3.54 0.75 -6.81
N GLU A 89 -4.32 -0.34 -6.79
CA GLU A 89 -4.23 -1.44 -5.81
C GLU A 89 -2.83 -2.08 -5.72
N THR A 90 -2.05 -2.01 -6.80
CA THR A 90 -0.72 -2.62 -6.91
C THR A 90 0.42 -1.59 -6.78
N ALA A 91 0.13 -0.39 -6.29
CA ALA A 91 1.16 0.63 -6.10
C ALA A 91 2.16 0.20 -5.02
N VAL A 92 3.46 0.20 -5.36
CA VAL A 92 4.55 -0.25 -4.47
C VAL A 92 4.70 0.62 -3.22
N ASN A 93 4.28 1.87 -3.32
CA ASN A 93 4.39 2.90 -2.27
C ASN A 93 3.04 3.21 -1.59
N LEU A 94 2.05 2.36 -1.75
CA LEU A 94 0.84 2.32 -0.93
C LEU A 94 0.88 1.05 -0.05
N PRO A 95 0.23 1.08 1.12
CA PRO A 95 0.08 -0.12 1.95
C PRO A 95 -0.54 -1.26 1.14
N THR A 96 0.07 -2.43 1.20
CA THR A 96 -0.48 -3.62 0.54
C THR A 96 -1.72 -4.06 1.29
N MET A 97 -2.84 -4.07 0.62
CA MET A 97 -4.14 -4.43 1.19
C MET A 97 -4.77 -5.56 0.38
N GLY A 98 -5.32 -6.54 1.09
CA GLY A 98 -6.10 -7.61 0.46
C GLY A 98 -7.38 -7.07 -0.20
N ARG A 99 -7.87 -7.78 -1.22
CA ARG A 99 -9.11 -7.36 -1.92
C ARG A 99 -10.31 -7.29 -0.98
N GLU A 100 -10.41 -8.19 -0.02
CA GLU A 100 -11.49 -8.22 0.98
C GLU A 100 -11.38 -7.04 1.94
N GLU A 101 -10.18 -6.76 2.44
CA GLU A 101 -9.90 -5.59 3.28
C GLU A 101 -10.21 -4.28 2.56
N PHE A 102 -9.88 -4.19 1.25
CA PHE A 102 -10.17 -3.02 0.45
C PHE A 102 -11.68 -2.75 0.33
N VAL A 103 -12.50 -3.79 0.17
CA VAL A 103 -13.96 -3.64 0.12
C VAL A 103 -14.51 -3.04 1.41
N VAL A 104 -13.99 -3.47 2.57
CA VAL A 104 -14.41 -2.96 3.89
C VAL A 104 -14.00 -1.50 4.09
N ILE A 105 -12.76 -1.13 3.69
CA ILE A 105 -12.22 0.20 3.97
C ILE A 105 -12.60 1.26 2.94
N LYS A 106 -13.00 0.85 1.74
CA LYS A 106 -13.34 1.76 0.61
C LYS A 106 -14.35 2.85 0.97
N PRO A 107 -15.45 2.61 1.68
CA PRO A 107 -16.38 3.68 2.09
C PRO A 107 -15.68 4.70 3.00
N TYR A 108 -14.79 4.26 3.90
CA TYR A 108 -14.05 5.15 4.79
C TYR A 108 -13.01 5.99 4.06
N ILE A 109 -12.44 5.50 2.96
CA ILE A 109 -11.56 6.27 2.08
C ILE A 109 -12.34 7.44 1.47
N GLN A 110 -13.54 7.18 0.94
CA GLN A 110 -14.40 8.20 0.36
C GLN A 110 -14.85 9.23 1.40
N LEU A 111 -15.27 8.75 2.57
CA LEU A 111 -15.66 9.58 3.70
C LEU A 111 -14.52 10.48 4.17
N ALA A 112 -13.29 9.94 4.30
CA ALA A 112 -12.10 10.67 4.70
C ALA A 112 -11.79 11.83 3.72
N GLU A 113 -11.88 11.59 2.42
CA GLU A 113 -11.68 12.66 1.42
C GLU A 113 -12.71 13.77 1.54
N LYS A 114 -13.98 13.42 1.76
CA LYS A 114 -15.07 14.39 1.98
C LYS A 114 -14.82 15.21 3.25
N ILE A 115 -14.46 14.56 4.36
CA ILE A 115 -14.14 15.21 5.63
C ILE A 115 -12.97 16.20 5.45
N GLY A 116 -11.91 15.78 4.76
CA GLY A 116 -10.76 16.64 4.49
C GLY A 116 -11.15 17.89 3.69
N LYS A 117 -11.88 17.72 2.60
CA LYS A 117 -12.35 18.83 1.75
C LYS A 117 -13.30 19.78 2.48
N MET A 118 -14.12 19.26 3.39
CA MET A 118 -15.14 20.03 4.11
C MET A 118 -14.53 21.07 5.08
N TYR A 119 -13.34 20.79 5.63
CA TYR A 119 -12.68 21.71 6.56
C TYR A 119 -12.53 23.12 5.99
N TYR A 120 -12.02 23.28 4.77
CA TYR A 120 -11.82 24.58 4.13
C TYR A 120 -13.11 25.28 3.73
N GLN A 121 -14.22 24.56 3.62
CA GLN A 121 -15.52 25.15 3.37
C GLN A 121 -16.11 25.76 4.64
N MET A 122 -15.79 25.21 5.81
CA MET A 122 -16.34 25.60 7.10
C MET A 122 -15.41 26.53 7.91
N ARG A 123 -14.11 26.45 7.67
CA ARG A 123 -13.10 27.19 8.43
C ARG A 123 -12.04 27.79 7.50
N LYS A 124 -11.53 28.96 7.91
CA LYS A 124 -10.37 29.60 7.29
C LYS A 124 -9.32 29.74 8.38
N GLY A 125 -8.17 29.10 8.21
CA GLY A 125 -7.09 29.18 9.19
C GLY A 125 -5.92 28.29 8.80
N THR A 126 -4.79 28.54 9.43
CA THR A 126 -3.58 27.72 9.29
C THR A 126 -3.73 26.45 10.12
N ILE A 127 -3.51 25.30 9.51
CA ILE A 127 -3.56 24.01 10.21
C ILE A 127 -2.23 23.79 10.91
N ASN A 128 -2.26 23.56 12.21
CA ASN A 128 -1.11 23.17 13.02
C ASN A 128 -1.06 21.65 13.25
N THR A 129 -2.18 21.07 13.69
CA THR A 129 -2.25 19.63 13.99
C THR A 129 -3.51 19.00 13.43
N VAL A 130 -3.34 17.85 12.79
CA VAL A 130 -4.43 16.97 12.35
C VAL A 130 -4.34 15.68 13.13
N LYS A 131 -5.35 15.40 13.95
CA LYS A 131 -5.47 14.17 14.72
C LYS A 131 -6.64 13.36 14.22
N ILE A 132 -6.40 12.10 13.87
CA ILE A 132 -7.43 11.14 13.50
C ILE A 132 -7.51 10.06 14.57
N ASN A 133 -8.73 9.70 14.95
CA ASN A 133 -8.99 8.54 15.78
C ASN A 133 -9.95 7.61 15.02
N TYR A 134 -9.57 6.37 14.92
CA TYR A 134 -10.35 5.26 14.37
C TYR A 134 -10.95 4.48 15.52
N TYR A 135 -12.22 4.11 15.44
CA TYR A 135 -12.96 3.43 16.51
C TYR A 135 -13.55 2.11 16.04
N GLY A 136 -13.60 1.14 16.96
CA GLY A 136 -14.22 -0.17 16.78
C GLY A 136 -13.55 -0.99 15.66
N GLU A 137 -14.33 -1.68 14.85
CA GLU A 137 -13.86 -2.58 13.80
C GLU A 137 -12.92 -1.90 12.77
N LEU A 138 -13.11 -0.59 12.55
CA LEU A 138 -12.23 0.19 11.67
C LEU A 138 -10.82 0.32 12.25
N ALA A 139 -10.65 0.31 13.56
CA ALA A 139 -9.36 0.37 14.21
C ALA A 139 -8.51 -0.90 14.00
N GLU A 140 -9.13 -2.03 13.67
CA GLU A 140 -8.46 -3.29 13.36
C GLU A 140 -7.91 -3.33 11.93
N GLN A 141 -8.40 -2.44 11.05
CA GLN A 141 -8.03 -2.40 9.64
C GLN A 141 -6.71 -1.64 9.40
N GLU A 142 -6.12 -1.83 8.20
CA GLU A 142 -5.00 -1.00 7.73
C GLU A 142 -5.52 0.36 7.26
N VAL A 143 -5.34 1.38 8.10
CA VAL A 143 -5.93 2.72 7.90
C VAL A 143 -5.02 3.75 7.24
N ALA A 144 -3.78 3.39 6.89
CA ALA A 144 -2.81 4.33 6.32
C ALA A 144 -3.31 5.01 5.03
N ILE A 145 -4.10 4.30 4.22
CA ILE A 145 -4.69 4.89 3.01
C ILE A 145 -5.81 5.89 3.35
N VAL A 146 -6.55 5.67 4.43
CA VAL A 146 -7.58 6.59 4.93
C VAL A 146 -6.92 7.87 5.44
N ASP A 147 -5.81 7.74 6.18
CA ASP A 147 -4.96 8.85 6.64
C ASP A 147 -4.50 9.71 5.46
N SER A 148 -3.89 9.06 4.47
CA SER A 148 -3.38 9.73 3.26
C SER A 148 -4.49 10.43 2.48
N THR A 149 -5.66 9.82 2.39
CA THR A 149 -6.83 10.36 1.68
C THR A 149 -7.41 11.57 2.39
N LEU A 150 -7.53 11.52 3.71
CA LEU A 150 -8.01 12.65 4.51
C LEU A 150 -7.07 13.85 4.35
N VAL A 151 -5.76 13.63 4.47
CA VAL A 151 -4.76 14.68 4.32
C VAL A 151 -4.73 15.21 2.88
N LYS A 152 -4.89 14.34 1.86
CA LYS A 152 -5.10 14.78 0.48
C LYS A 152 -6.29 15.73 0.38
N GLY A 153 -7.44 15.34 0.95
CA GLY A 153 -8.65 16.19 0.97
C GLY A 153 -8.42 17.55 1.64
N LEU A 154 -7.67 17.57 2.75
CA LEU A 154 -7.29 18.81 3.45
C LEU A 154 -6.37 19.71 2.63
N LEU A 155 -5.41 19.16 1.91
CA LEU A 155 -4.43 19.92 1.14
C LEU A 155 -4.90 20.30 -0.27
N TYR A 156 -5.87 19.56 -0.83
CA TYR A 156 -6.35 19.75 -2.19
C TYR A 156 -6.82 21.17 -2.52
N PRO A 157 -7.56 21.89 -1.65
CA PRO A 157 -7.99 23.25 -1.94
C PRO A 157 -6.83 24.25 -2.16
N VAL A 158 -5.66 23.94 -1.57
CA VAL A 158 -4.45 24.79 -1.67
C VAL A 158 -3.50 24.30 -2.77
N LEU A 159 -3.31 22.99 -2.91
CA LEU A 159 -2.31 22.37 -3.77
C LEU A 159 -2.87 21.79 -5.07
N LYS A 160 -4.18 21.65 -5.15
CA LYS A 160 -4.89 21.09 -6.30
C LYS A 160 -4.30 19.74 -6.74
N GLU A 161 -3.88 19.62 -8.00
CA GLU A 161 -3.37 18.40 -8.62
C GLU A 161 -1.98 17.96 -8.12
N GLU A 162 -1.26 18.83 -7.40
CA GLU A 162 0.06 18.50 -6.85
C GLU A 162 -0.03 17.49 -5.68
N VAL A 163 -1.20 17.37 -5.03
CA VAL A 163 -1.40 16.44 -3.91
C VAL A 163 -2.12 15.17 -4.35
N ASN A 164 -1.59 14.03 -3.94
CA ASN A 164 -2.15 12.71 -4.19
C ASN A 164 -2.05 11.82 -2.93
N TYR A 165 -2.54 10.58 -3.00
CA TYR A 165 -2.54 9.63 -1.88
C TYR A 165 -1.14 9.27 -1.36
N ILE A 166 -0.12 9.35 -2.23
CA ILE A 166 1.24 8.93 -1.90
C ILE A 166 2.01 10.05 -1.22
N ASN A 167 1.84 11.29 -1.70
CA ASN A 167 2.64 12.42 -1.24
C ASN A 167 1.97 13.29 -0.17
N SER A 168 0.67 13.10 0.10
CA SER A 168 -0.11 13.96 0.99
C SER A 168 0.50 14.10 2.39
N ILE A 169 0.87 13.00 3.04
CA ILE A 169 1.49 13.02 4.39
C ILE A 169 2.86 13.74 4.37
N VAL A 170 3.66 13.50 3.32
CA VAL A 170 4.97 14.16 3.15
C VAL A 170 4.79 15.66 2.93
N LEU A 171 3.80 16.05 2.12
CA LEU A 171 3.49 17.46 1.87
C LEU A 171 2.92 18.17 3.12
N ALA A 172 2.13 17.47 3.94
CA ALA A 172 1.68 17.99 5.23
C ALA A 172 2.86 18.25 6.16
N LYS A 173 3.79 17.30 6.30
CA LYS A 173 5.01 17.45 7.11
C LYS A 173 5.89 18.60 6.64
N LYS A 174 6.06 18.78 5.33
CA LYS A 174 6.82 19.92 4.74
C LYS A 174 6.18 21.28 5.03
N ARG A 175 4.93 21.31 5.47
CA ARG A 175 4.17 22.51 5.86
C ARG A 175 4.00 22.65 7.36
N ASP A 176 4.82 21.93 8.13
CA ASP A 176 4.82 21.91 9.58
C ASP A 176 3.46 21.50 10.19
N ILE A 177 2.65 20.75 9.43
CA ILE A 177 1.42 20.15 9.92
C ILE A 177 1.77 18.85 10.65
N ASN A 178 1.53 18.85 11.96
CA ASN A 178 1.69 17.65 12.78
C ASN A 178 0.51 16.70 12.55
N PHE A 179 0.81 15.49 12.08
CA PHE A 179 -0.19 14.47 11.79
C PHE A 179 -0.12 13.33 12.82
N ILE A 180 -1.26 13.01 13.45
CA ILE A 180 -1.38 11.98 14.48
C ILE A 180 -2.53 11.05 14.12
N SER A 181 -2.25 9.76 13.97
CA SER A 181 -3.23 8.71 13.75
C SER A 181 -3.27 7.76 14.93
N ASN A 182 -4.47 7.49 15.46
CA ASN A 182 -4.66 6.59 16.60
C ASN A 182 -5.77 5.58 16.31
N LYS A 183 -5.53 4.36 16.71
CA LYS A 183 -6.49 3.26 16.69
C LYS A 183 -7.05 3.06 18.11
N LYS A 184 -8.36 2.94 18.24
CA LYS A 184 -9.07 2.74 19.49
C LYS A 184 -10.05 1.58 19.33
N GLU A 185 -9.83 0.52 20.05
CA GLU A 185 -10.67 -0.68 20.01
C GLU A 185 -12.09 -0.44 20.52
N GLU A 186 -12.27 0.58 21.37
CA GLU A 186 -13.58 0.98 21.89
C GLU A 186 -14.52 1.46 20.76
N LYS A 187 -15.79 1.17 20.87
CA LYS A 187 -16.82 1.69 19.95
C LYS A 187 -17.01 3.18 20.17
N TYR A 188 -17.38 3.89 19.11
CA TYR A 188 -17.78 5.29 19.21
C TYR A 188 -19.29 5.39 19.45
N GLU A 189 -19.69 5.66 20.69
CA GLU A 189 -21.10 5.69 21.09
C GLU A 189 -21.80 4.35 20.73
N ASN A 190 -22.87 4.41 19.93
CA ASN A 190 -23.64 3.24 19.49
C ASN A 190 -23.20 2.72 18.10
N TYR A 191 -22.09 3.24 17.55
CA TYR A 191 -21.64 2.86 16.21
C TYR A 191 -20.53 1.83 16.28
N PRO A 192 -20.60 0.77 15.44
CA PRO A 192 -19.58 -0.28 15.42
C PRO A 192 -18.23 0.23 14.94
N SER A 193 -18.23 1.28 14.11
CA SER A 193 -17.03 1.91 13.57
C SER A 193 -17.23 3.39 13.33
N ALA A 194 -16.20 4.19 13.62
CA ALA A 194 -16.22 5.62 13.34
C ALA A 194 -14.82 6.16 13.04
N LEU A 195 -14.78 7.23 12.26
CA LEU A 195 -13.62 8.05 11.96
C LEU A 195 -13.81 9.43 12.58
N LYS A 196 -12.97 9.85 13.53
CA LYS A 196 -13.04 11.18 14.14
C LYS A 196 -11.79 11.99 13.83
N MET A 197 -11.97 13.06 13.07
CA MET A 197 -10.93 14.05 12.81
C MET A 197 -11.03 15.20 13.82
N THR A 198 -9.87 15.63 14.32
CA THR A 198 -9.72 16.86 15.08
C THR A 198 -8.60 17.67 14.47
N ILE A 199 -8.89 18.87 13.99
CA ILE A 199 -7.91 19.84 13.51
C ILE A 199 -7.74 20.91 14.59
N THR A 200 -6.48 21.22 14.91
CA THR A 200 -6.12 22.36 15.74
C THR A 200 -5.40 23.38 14.88
N ASP A 201 -5.86 24.61 14.87
CA ASP A 201 -5.24 25.70 14.13
C ASP A 201 -4.07 26.35 14.91
N ASP A 202 -3.47 27.38 14.33
CA ASP A 202 -2.37 28.16 14.91
C ASP A 202 -2.76 28.96 16.17
N LYS A 203 -4.06 29.19 16.37
CA LYS A 203 -4.62 29.87 17.57
C LYS A 203 -5.02 28.90 18.67
N GLY A 204 -4.88 27.58 18.43
CA GLY A 204 -5.29 26.53 19.35
C GLY A 204 -6.79 26.21 19.30
N GLU A 205 -7.56 26.81 18.37
CA GLU A 205 -8.96 26.45 18.16
C GLU A 205 -9.08 25.05 17.58
N LYS A 206 -10.09 24.31 18.04
CA LYS A 206 -10.31 22.92 17.62
C LYS A 206 -11.56 22.77 16.78
N PHE A 207 -11.40 22.26 15.59
CA PHE A 207 -12.47 21.79 14.74
C PHE A 207 -12.57 20.26 14.81
N LYS A 208 -13.77 19.74 15.09
CA LYS A 208 -14.00 18.30 15.23
C LYS A 208 -15.10 17.88 14.26
N ILE A 209 -14.88 16.77 13.58
CA ILE A 209 -15.87 16.13 12.73
C ILE A 209 -15.79 14.61 12.91
N THR A 210 -16.92 13.95 12.99
CA THR A 210 -16.99 12.50 13.10
C THR A 210 -17.77 11.96 11.91
N GLY A 211 -17.21 10.99 11.23
CA GLY A 211 -17.84 10.30 10.13
C GLY A 211 -18.08 8.84 10.48
N ILE A 212 -19.21 8.32 10.06
CA ILE A 212 -19.60 6.91 10.20
C ILE A 212 -20.07 6.37 8.84
N VAL A 213 -19.98 5.06 8.69
CA VAL A 213 -20.55 4.35 7.55
C VAL A 213 -21.63 3.44 8.07
N GLY A 214 -22.84 3.62 7.57
CA GLY A 214 -24.00 2.77 7.92
C GLY A 214 -23.85 1.37 7.32
N SER A 215 -24.66 0.42 7.82
CA SER A 215 -24.68 -0.97 7.33
C SER A 215 -25.03 -1.11 5.85
N ASN A 216 -25.69 -0.12 5.28
CA ASN A 216 -26.02 -0.03 3.85
C ASN A 216 -24.93 0.67 3.01
N GLY A 217 -23.78 1.00 3.62
CA GLY A 217 -22.69 1.73 2.97
C GLY A 217 -22.89 3.25 2.88
N GLU A 218 -23.97 3.79 3.46
CA GLU A 218 -24.18 5.24 3.50
C GLU A 218 -23.22 5.93 4.47
N GLU A 219 -22.59 6.98 3.96
CA GLU A 219 -21.70 7.83 4.74
C GLU A 219 -22.50 8.93 5.45
N ARG A 220 -22.22 9.13 6.74
CA ARG A 220 -22.85 10.18 7.57
C ARG A 220 -21.79 10.96 8.33
N LEU A 221 -22.03 12.25 8.50
CA LEU A 221 -21.17 13.20 9.22
C LEU A 221 -21.93 13.79 10.42
#